data_18cef59c54e719c752dbbfb2760a2eb0
#
_entry.id   18cef59c54e719c752dbbfb2760a2eb0
#
_cell.length_a   1.000
_cell.length_b   1.000
_cell.length_c   1.000
_cell.angle_alpha   90.00
_cell.angle_beta   90.00
_cell.angle_gamma   90.00
#
_symmetry.space_group_name_H-M   'P 1'
#
loop_
_entity.id
_entity.type
_entity.pdbx_description
1 polymer ?
#
loop_
_entity_poly.entity_id
_entity_poly.type
_entity_poly.pdbx_seq_one_letter_code
_entity_poly.pdbx_strand_id
1 'polypeptide(L)'
;MADCIIKKNGANADTSDLTSLPSSVKKGKIFLGRGSDDEQIGTMPIIHPEKHELQLNQTLSLGEGFYEAGSTVTQNIPTLGNQYVVPNADLQTVETTGKYMAGDVFVESLPNLIASNIKKNVVIRVGDTTIVGTYEGYENDDPYTPYYNGVFAPGQSISSFPSFGRKGGPYYKGDVTFGRDNIHIENPLSTDYVTTAIVFNVPLNFDNINRITLKYSLANASGGCEMILATGYVSDYIYMRASSGSGKDYNTGLGDYWRREIPNTSGNLKTNSFDVSNITGTRFIYISLFMRTTASTSVVNMTLRELKCSI
;
A
#
# COMPACT_ATOMS: atom_id res chain seq x y z
N MET A 1 16.62 -44.25 51.34
CA MET A 1 15.50 -44.42 52.26
C MET A 1 16.03 -45.28 53.38
N ALA A 2 15.97 -44.81 54.63
CA ALA A 2 16.38 -45.56 55.78
C ALA A 2 15.32 -46.62 56.13
N ASP A 3 15.67 -47.87 56.01
CA ASP A 3 14.80 -48.96 56.49
C ASP A 3 14.78 -48.91 58.01
N CYS A 4 13.66 -48.49 58.59
CA CYS A 4 13.47 -48.55 60.03
C CYS A 4 13.10 -49.99 60.41
N ILE A 5 14.05 -50.74 60.94
CA ILE A 5 13.79 -52.08 61.49
C ILE A 5 13.37 -51.88 62.95
N ILE A 6 12.08 -51.97 63.22
CA ILE A 6 11.55 -52.04 64.57
C ILE A 6 11.67 -53.50 65.02
N LYS A 7 12.62 -53.80 65.92
CA LYS A 7 12.67 -55.11 66.58
C LYS A 7 11.57 -55.17 67.64
N LYS A 8 10.59 -56.00 67.39
CA LYS A 8 9.56 -56.35 68.40
C LYS A 8 10.15 -57.11 69.55
N ASN A 9 10.47 -56.48 70.66
CA ASN A 9 10.79 -57.12 71.92
C ASN A 9 9.50 -57.19 72.73
N GLY A 10 8.73 -58.27 72.64
CA GLY A 10 7.78 -58.78 73.60
C GLY A 10 6.74 -57.88 74.28
N ALA A 11 6.68 -56.60 73.98
CA ALA A 11 5.60 -55.69 74.37
C ALA A 11 4.83 -55.28 73.17
N ASN A 12 3.49 -55.29 73.18
CA ASN A 12 2.63 -54.81 72.12
C ASN A 12 3.02 -53.40 71.81
N ALA A 13 3.54 -53.14 70.57
CA ALA A 13 3.75 -51.80 70.14
C ALA A 13 2.38 -51.14 69.95
N ASP A 14 2.16 -49.97 70.52
CA ASP A 14 0.96 -49.20 70.25
C ASP A 14 0.98 -48.73 68.82
N THR A 15 0.13 -49.34 68.03
CA THR A 15 0.01 -49.01 66.57
C THR A 15 -1.20 -48.05 66.27
N SER A 16 -1.82 -47.57 67.37
CA SER A 16 -2.99 -46.70 67.23
C SER A 16 -2.70 -45.36 66.52
N ASP A 17 -1.47 -44.87 66.69
CA ASP A 17 -1.01 -43.61 66.08
C ASP A 17 -0.56 -43.78 64.62
N LEU A 18 -0.47 -45.02 64.14
CA LEU A 18 -0.10 -45.25 62.76
C LEU A 18 -1.29 -44.93 61.82
N THR A 19 -1.02 -44.15 60.78
CA THR A 19 -2.03 -43.73 59.84
C THR A 19 -1.96 -44.47 58.50
N SER A 20 -0.88 -45.22 58.27
CA SER A 20 -0.65 -45.90 56.99
C SER A 20 -1.60 -47.10 56.82
N LEU A 21 -2.24 -47.15 55.67
CA LEU A 21 -3.09 -48.25 55.20
C LEU A 21 -2.38 -49.01 54.05
N PRO A 22 -2.68 -50.30 53.87
CA PRO A 22 -2.10 -51.07 52.75
C PRO A 22 -2.23 -50.37 51.37
N SER A 23 -3.33 -49.70 51.15
CA SER A 23 -3.58 -48.91 49.91
C SER A 23 -2.69 -47.68 49.77
N SER A 24 -2.10 -47.19 50.83
CA SER A 24 -1.19 -46.03 50.84
C SER A 24 0.28 -46.42 50.75
N VAL A 25 0.59 -47.71 50.77
CA VAL A 25 1.97 -48.23 50.73
C VAL A 25 2.17 -49.00 49.39
N LYS A 26 3.35 -48.77 48.79
CA LYS A 26 3.71 -49.38 47.50
C LYS A 26 3.55 -50.92 47.56
N LYS A 27 2.90 -51.52 46.61
CA LYS A 27 2.69 -52.98 46.52
C LYS A 27 3.96 -53.76 46.74
N GLY A 28 3.84 -54.73 47.61
CA GLY A 28 4.97 -55.63 47.99
C GLY A 28 5.94 -55.05 49.02
N LYS A 29 5.77 -53.83 49.52
CA LYS A 29 6.50 -53.33 50.68
C LYS A 29 5.84 -53.76 51.95
N ILE A 30 6.67 -54.24 52.93
CA ILE A 30 6.24 -54.66 54.27
C ILE A 30 6.26 -53.42 55.16
N PHE A 31 5.24 -53.22 55.96
CA PHE A 31 5.11 -52.08 56.85
C PHE A 31 4.26 -52.46 58.08
N LEU A 32 4.39 -51.73 59.17
CA LEU A 32 3.42 -51.73 60.27
C LEU A 32 2.44 -50.62 60.05
N GLY A 33 1.17 -50.93 60.02
CA GLY A 33 0.12 -50.00 59.70
C GLY A 33 -0.94 -49.93 60.82
N ARG A 34 -1.91 -49.05 60.60
CA ARG A 34 -2.97 -48.82 61.57
C ARG A 34 -3.77 -50.09 61.93
N GLY A 35 -3.94 -50.35 63.16
CA GLY A 35 -4.84 -51.37 63.70
C GLY A 35 -4.35 -52.80 63.56
N SER A 36 -3.05 -53.03 63.33
CA SER A 36 -2.45 -54.36 63.28
C SER A 36 -1.04 -54.35 63.93
N ASP A 37 -0.79 -55.26 64.83
CA ASP A 37 0.53 -55.49 65.37
C ASP A 37 1.39 -56.37 64.47
N ASP A 38 0.79 -56.92 63.46
CA ASP A 38 1.48 -57.77 62.50
C ASP A 38 1.93 -56.94 61.24
N GLU A 39 2.98 -57.49 60.62
CA GLU A 39 3.46 -56.95 59.34
C GLU A 39 2.36 -56.97 58.25
N GLN A 40 2.13 -55.83 57.63
CA GLN A 40 1.19 -55.69 56.49
C GLN A 40 1.97 -55.56 55.22
N ILE A 41 1.34 -55.92 54.11
CA ILE A 41 1.89 -55.75 52.73
C ILE A 41 1.17 -54.66 52.07
N GLY A 42 1.93 -53.66 51.57
CA GLY A 42 1.39 -52.58 50.75
C GLY A 42 0.69 -53.11 49.48
N THR A 43 -0.43 -52.50 49.16
CA THR A 43 -1.27 -52.86 47.98
C THR A 43 -1.37 -51.76 46.93
N MET A 44 -0.80 -50.55 47.19
CA MET A 44 -0.83 -49.46 46.19
C MET A 44 -0.22 -49.92 44.87
N PRO A 45 -0.95 -49.84 43.79
CA PRO A 45 -0.45 -50.29 42.49
C PRO A 45 0.85 -49.59 42.08
N ILE A 46 1.76 -50.34 41.48
CA ILE A 46 2.97 -49.79 40.86
C ILE A 46 2.64 -49.52 39.39
N ILE A 47 2.80 -48.28 38.98
CA ILE A 47 2.64 -47.87 37.59
C ILE A 47 4.05 -47.70 37.05
N HIS A 48 4.38 -48.58 36.11
CA HIS A 48 5.68 -48.53 35.42
C HIS A 48 5.80 -47.28 34.57
N PRO A 49 7.00 -46.87 34.16
CA PRO A 49 7.21 -45.66 33.40
C PRO A 49 6.36 -45.62 32.11
N GLU A 50 5.50 -44.65 32.03
CA GLU A 50 4.64 -44.39 30.87
C GLU A 50 4.92 -43.01 30.31
N LYS A 51 4.89 -42.92 28.98
CA LYS A 51 5.01 -41.62 28.28
C LYS A 51 3.66 -41.29 27.64
N HIS A 52 3.07 -40.19 28.06
CA HIS A 52 1.83 -39.67 27.50
C HIS A 52 2.11 -38.41 26.71
N GLU A 53 1.72 -38.39 25.44
CA GLU A 53 1.72 -37.21 24.61
C GLU A 53 0.27 -36.73 24.42
N LEU A 54 -0.02 -35.56 24.99
CA LEU A 54 -1.37 -34.98 24.94
C LEU A 54 -1.58 -34.18 23.69
N GLN A 55 -2.71 -34.37 23.09
CA GLN A 55 -3.21 -33.49 22.04
C GLN A 55 -3.78 -32.18 22.64
N LEU A 56 -3.96 -31.16 21.84
CA LEU A 56 -4.56 -29.90 22.28
C LEU A 56 -5.93 -30.17 22.92
N ASN A 57 -6.14 -29.60 24.10
CA ASN A 57 -7.37 -29.76 24.91
C ASN A 57 -7.67 -31.21 25.37
N GLN A 58 -6.71 -32.12 25.30
CA GLN A 58 -6.86 -33.46 25.83
C GLN A 58 -6.66 -33.43 27.36
N THR A 59 -7.49 -34.20 28.07
CA THR A 59 -7.35 -34.43 29.50
C THR A 59 -6.76 -35.81 29.73
N LEU A 60 -5.74 -35.91 30.59
CA LEU A 60 -5.22 -37.16 31.09
C LEU A 60 -5.70 -37.35 32.55
N SER A 61 -6.46 -38.42 32.76
CA SER A 61 -6.83 -38.83 34.11
C SER A 61 -5.82 -39.87 34.61
N LEU A 62 -5.06 -39.51 35.64
CA LEU A 62 -4.14 -40.42 36.28
C LEU A 62 -4.88 -41.27 37.33
N GLY A 63 -4.73 -42.58 37.24
CA GLY A 63 -5.23 -43.50 38.26
C GLY A 63 -4.45 -43.41 39.58
N GLU A 64 -5.03 -43.95 40.67
CA GLU A 64 -4.31 -44.04 41.94
C GLU A 64 -3.19 -45.06 41.81
N GLY A 65 -1.99 -44.68 42.27
CA GLY A 65 -0.86 -45.56 42.22
C GLY A 65 0.47 -44.88 42.50
N PHE A 66 1.52 -45.68 42.62
CA PHE A 66 2.89 -45.22 42.70
C PHE A 66 3.49 -45.19 41.31
N TYR A 67 3.72 -44.00 40.80
CA TYR A 67 4.35 -43.79 39.49
C TYR A 67 5.86 -43.89 39.64
N GLU A 68 6.47 -44.81 38.90
CA GLU A 68 7.93 -44.96 38.90
C GLU A 68 8.59 -43.79 38.15
N ALA A 69 9.86 -43.55 38.50
CA ALA A 69 10.65 -42.51 37.82
C ALA A 69 10.74 -42.78 36.29
N GLY A 70 10.60 -41.74 35.51
CA GLY A 70 10.64 -41.83 34.04
C GLY A 70 9.27 -41.74 33.38
N SER A 71 8.16 -41.71 34.15
CA SER A 71 6.85 -41.35 33.61
C SER A 71 6.84 -39.87 33.23
N THR A 72 6.37 -39.59 32.04
CA THR A 72 6.30 -38.20 31.51
C THR A 72 4.95 -37.94 30.89
N VAL A 73 4.47 -36.73 31.09
CA VAL A 73 3.32 -36.15 30.32
C VAL A 73 3.86 -34.98 29.56
N THR A 74 3.76 -35.04 28.24
CA THR A 74 4.22 -34.00 27.36
C THR A 74 3.07 -33.54 26.47
N GLN A 75 3.04 -32.28 26.14
CA GLN A 75 2.19 -31.73 25.10
C GLN A 75 3.07 -30.90 24.17
N ASN A 76 3.09 -31.27 22.89
CA ASN A 76 3.82 -30.58 21.87
C ASN A 76 2.81 -29.73 21.02
N ILE A 77 2.76 -28.43 21.29
CA ILE A 77 1.93 -27.51 20.53
C ILE A 77 2.87 -26.74 19.58
N PRO A 78 2.71 -26.88 18.25
CA PRO A 78 3.49 -26.09 17.30
C PRO A 78 3.38 -24.61 17.62
N THR A 79 4.51 -23.92 17.65
CA THR A 79 4.54 -22.48 17.92
C THR A 79 4.57 -21.67 16.62
N LEU A 80 3.89 -20.54 16.63
CA LEU A 80 3.93 -19.54 15.57
C LEU A 80 4.62 -18.28 16.12
N GLY A 81 5.76 -17.91 15.51
CA GLY A 81 6.48 -16.68 15.83
C GLY A 81 5.78 -15.44 15.28
N ASN A 82 6.51 -14.32 15.28
CA ASN A 82 6.00 -13.05 14.78
C ASN A 82 5.42 -13.18 13.37
N GLN A 83 4.25 -12.58 13.16
CA GLN A 83 3.57 -12.51 11.88
C GLN A 83 3.49 -11.05 11.45
N TYR A 84 3.64 -10.81 10.13
CA TYR A 84 3.57 -9.48 9.54
C TYR A 84 2.46 -9.47 8.51
N VAL A 85 1.52 -8.56 8.67
CA VAL A 85 0.37 -8.40 7.77
C VAL A 85 0.46 -7.06 7.07
N VAL A 86 0.51 -7.08 5.74
CA VAL A 86 0.41 -5.88 4.90
C VAL A 86 -1.06 -5.70 4.53
N PRO A 87 -1.72 -4.64 5.00
CA PRO A 87 -3.13 -4.42 4.69
C PRO A 87 -3.38 -4.26 3.19
N ASN A 88 -4.44 -4.88 2.69
CA ASN A 88 -4.93 -4.71 1.33
C ASN A 88 -6.46 -4.66 1.34
N ALA A 89 -7.11 -4.75 0.16
CA ALA A 89 -8.56 -4.70 0.04
C ALA A 89 -9.26 -6.02 0.46
N ASP A 90 -8.50 -7.11 0.55
CA ASP A 90 -9.04 -8.43 0.85
C ASP A 90 -8.91 -8.78 2.34
N LEU A 91 -9.71 -9.73 2.79
CA LEU A 91 -9.60 -10.28 4.14
C LEU A 91 -8.24 -10.96 4.30
N GLN A 92 -7.47 -10.51 5.30
CA GLN A 92 -6.20 -11.11 5.67
C GLN A 92 -6.42 -12.09 6.83
N THR A 93 -5.88 -13.29 6.72
CA THR A 93 -5.99 -14.33 7.73
C THR A 93 -4.60 -14.78 8.16
N VAL A 94 -4.37 -14.78 9.46
CA VAL A 94 -3.20 -15.44 10.07
C VAL A 94 -3.64 -16.81 10.54
N GLU A 95 -3.11 -17.86 9.93
CA GLU A 95 -3.48 -19.26 10.24
C GLU A 95 -2.88 -19.70 11.58
N THR A 96 -3.68 -19.61 12.63
CA THR A 96 -3.28 -19.97 14.00
C THR A 96 -3.86 -21.28 14.50
N THR A 97 -4.71 -21.95 13.69
CA THR A 97 -5.38 -23.20 14.11
C THR A 97 -4.39 -24.28 14.52
N GLY A 98 -4.53 -24.77 15.74
CA GLY A 98 -3.67 -25.81 16.30
C GLY A 98 -2.26 -25.35 16.63
N LYS A 99 -1.98 -24.04 16.68
CA LYS A 99 -0.69 -23.46 17.00
C LYS A 99 -0.79 -22.55 18.22
N TYR A 100 0.32 -22.45 18.95
CA TYR A 100 0.50 -21.45 20.01
C TYR A 100 1.20 -20.22 19.44
N MET A 101 0.60 -19.06 19.59
CA MET A 101 1.23 -17.79 19.22
C MET A 101 2.31 -17.46 20.25
N ALA A 102 3.57 -17.64 19.86
CA ALA A 102 4.75 -17.31 20.67
C ALA A 102 5.31 -15.91 20.34
N GLY A 103 4.74 -15.24 19.35
CA GLY A 103 5.11 -13.90 18.92
C GLY A 103 3.90 -13.02 18.69
N ASP A 104 4.17 -11.78 18.29
CA ASP A 104 3.16 -10.76 18.02
C ASP A 104 2.70 -10.80 16.54
N VAL A 105 1.50 -10.28 16.29
CA VAL A 105 1.02 -9.98 14.95
C VAL A 105 1.20 -8.48 14.72
N PHE A 106 2.05 -8.14 13.76
CA PHE A 106 2.30 -6.77 13.33
C PHE A 106 1.47 -6.48 12.09
N VAL A 107 0.64 -5.45 12.16
CA VAL A 107 -0.11 -4.94 11.01
C VAL A 107 0.49 -3.60 10.62
N GLU A 108 0.90 -3.47 9.36
CA GLU A 108 1.46 -2.20 8.88
C GLU A 108 0.42 -1.07 8.97
N SER A 109 0.89 0.12 9.32
CA SER A 109 0.05 1.30 9.34
C SER A 109 -0.22 1.82 7.93
N LEU A 110 -1.39 2.40 7.72
CA LEU A 110 -1.76 3.12 6.50
C LEU A 110 -1.79 4.63 6.79
N PRO A 111 -0.63 5.32 6.78
CA PRO A 111 -0.53 6.72 7.25
C PRO A 111 -1.39 7.69 6.43
N ASN A 112 -1.68 7.34 5.17
CA ASN A 112 -2.52 8.16 4.28
C ASN A 112 -4.02 7.82 4.36
N LEU A 113 -4.43 6.88 5.21
CA LEU A 113 -5.82 6.55 5.46
C LEU A 113 -6.45 7.55 6.45
N ILE A 114 -6.57 8.80 6.02
CA ILE A 114 -7.13 9.90 6.79
C ILE A 114 -8.28 10.56 6.03
N ALA A 115 -9.25 11.12 6.74
CA ALA A 115 -10.47 11.70 6.15
C ALA A 115 -10.18 12.71 5.03
N SER A 116 -9.15 13.55 5.20
CA SER A 116 -8.77 14.55 4.20
C SER A 116 -8.24 13.98 2.88
N ASN A 117 -7.89 12.71 2.82
CA ASN A 117 -7.43 12.03 1.60
C ASN A 117 -8.52 11.19 0.93
N ILE A 118 -9.67 11.06 1.58
CA ILE A 118 -10.79 10.26 1.10
C ILE A 118 -11.86 11.21 0.56
N LYS A 119 -12.43 10.90 -0.60
CA LYS A 119 -13.50 11.70 -1.21
C LYS A 119 -14.62 11.95 -0.20
N LYS A 120 -15.12 13.19 -0.15
CA LYS A 120 -16.22 13.59 0.74
C LYS A 120 -17.40 12.62 0.65
N ASN A 121 -17.93 12.26 1.82
CA ASN A 121 -19.01 11.31 1.99
C ASN A 121 -18.70 9.84 1.65
N VAL A 122 -17.51 9.51 1.18
CA VAL A 122 -17.06 8.12 1.08
C VAL A 122 -16.75 7.61 2.49
N VAL A 123 -17.35 6.49 2.85
CA VAL A 123 -17.18 5.88 4.17
C VAL A 123 -16.27 4.67 4.03
N ILE A 124 -15.15 4.68 4.76
CA ILE A 124 -14.25 3.53 4.90
C ILE A 124 -14.40 3.02 6.33
N ARG A 125 -14.62 1.72 6.47
CA ARG A 125 -14.69 1.04 7.77
C ARG A 125 -13.47 0.16 7.95
N VAL A 126 -12.81 0.34 9.10
CA VAL A 126 -11.67 -0.50 9.50
C VAL A 126 -11.96 -0.98 10.93
N GLY A 127 -12.42 -2.21 11.06
CA GLY A 127 -12.95 -2.73 12.32
C GLY A 127 -14.14 -1.88 12.81
N ASP A 128 -14.07 -1.40 14.05
CA ASP A 128 -15.06 -0.53 14.64
C ASP A 128 -14.88 0.96 14.30
N THR A 129 -13.77 1.30 13.63
CA THR A 129 -13.47 2.67 13.23
C THR A 129 -14.10 2.98 11.89
N THR A 130 -14.82 4.09 11.84
CA THR A 130 -15.42 4.63 10.62
C THR A 130 -14.71 5.93 10.26
N ILE A 131 -14.16 6.00 9.04
CA ILE A 131 -13.53 7.19 8.49
C ILE A 131 -14.46 7.73 7.41
N VAL A 132 -15.01 8.91 7.63
CA VAL A 132 -15.82 9.62 6.62
C VAL A 132 -14.92 10.59 5.89
N GLY A 133 -14.79 10.43 4.59
CA GLY A 133 -14.00 11.30 3.74
C GLY A 133 -14.48 12.76 3.81
N THR A 134 -13.52 13.68 3.88
CA THR A 134 -13.77 15.13 3.88
C THR A 134 -13.15 15.83 2.66
N TYR A 135 -12.43 15.08 1.83
CA TYR A 135 -11.89 15.64 0.61
C TYR A 135 -13.04 15.98 -0.34
N GLU A 136 -13.29 17.24 -0.49
CA GLU A 136 -14.40 17.72 -1.31
C GLU A 136 -14.22 17.44 -2.79
N GLY A 137 -13.04 16.99 -3.22
CA GLY A 137 -12.73 16.67 -4.61
C GLY A 137 -13.47 17.63 -5.55
N TYR A 138 -12.80 18.26 -6.45
CA TYR A 138 -13.49 19.17 -7.35
C TYR A 138 -14.30 18.33 -8.33
N GLU A 139 -15.63 18.46 -8.29
CA GLU A 139 -16.48 18.00 -9.39
C GLU A 139 -16.32 19.01 -10.52
N ASN A 140 -15.99 18.53 -11.70
CA ASN A 140 -15.84 19.36 -12.88
C ASN A 140 -16.92 18.96 -13.89
N ASP A 141 -18.09 19.56 -13.77
CA ASP A 141 -19.22 19.30 -14.66
C ASP A 141 -19.22 20.23 -15.88
N ASP A 142 -18.30 21.18 -15.93
CA ASP A 142 -18.21 22.16 -17.02
C ASP A 142 -17.42 21.59 -18.21
N PRO A 143 -18.06 21.29 -19.35
CA PRO A 143 -17.37 20.78 -20.51
C PRO A 143 -16.37 21.79 -21.11
N TYR A 144 -16.51 23.08 -20.80
CA TYR A 144 -15.54 24.11 -21.17
C TYR A 144 -14.38 24.26 -20.22
N THR A 145 -14.34 23.47 -19.18
CA THR A 145 -13.19 23.34 -18.29
C THR A 145 -12.62 21.93 -18.40
N PRO A 146 -11.86 21.60 -19.46
CA PRO A 146 -11.35 20.25 -19.70
C PRO A 146 -10.59 19.64 -18.53
N TYR A 147 -9.96 20.48 -17.70
CA TYR A 147 -9.23 20.02 -16.52
C TYR A 147 -9.24 21.06 -15.40
N TYR A 148 -9.56 20.61 -14.18
CA TYR A 148 -9.57 21.46 -13.00
C TYR A 148 -9.11 20.67 -11.74
N ASN A 149 -7.98 21.07 -11.15
CA ASN A 149 -7.48 20.56 -9.88
C ASN A 149 -7.56 19.03 -9.73
N GLY A 150 -7.04 18.29 -10.69
CA GLY A 150 -7.01 16.83 -10.68
C GLY A 150 -8.20 16.14 -11.35
N VAL A 151 -9.22 16.89 -11.76
CA VAL A 151 -10.45 16.33 -12.32
C VAL A 151 -10.62 16.74 -13.79
N PHE A 152 -10.88 15.78 -14.65
CA PHE A 152 -11.27 16.02 -16.03
C PHE A 152 -12.77 16.30 -16.13
N ALA A 153 -13.16 17.09 -17.11
CA ALA A 153 -14.57 17.21 -17.50
C ALA A 153 -15.16 15.84 -17.88
N PRO A 154 -16.48 15.63 -17.80
CA PRO A 154 -17.11 14.37 -18.14
C PRO A 154 -16.70 13.87 -19.53
N GLY A 155 -16.20 12.63 -19.59
CA GLY A 155 -15.70 12.00 -20.80
C GLY A 155 -14.32 12.49 -21.28
N GLN A 156 -13.77 13.55 -20.69
CA GLN A 156 -12.45 14.06 -21.05
C GLN A 156 -11.34 13.19 -20.45
N SER A 157 -10.24 13.13 -21.17
CA SER A 157 -8.99 12.47 -20.76
C SER A 157 -7.83 13.11 -21.54
N ILE A 158 -6.62 12.68 -21.25
CA ILE A 158 -5.45 13.07 -22.04
C ILE A 158 -4.73 11.87 -22.62
N SER A 159 -4.12 12.08 -23.78
CA SER A 159 -3.05 11.24 -24.30
C SER A 159 -1.71 11.94 -24.08
N SER A 160 -0.72 11.20 -23.60
CA SER A 160 0.63 11.70 -23.42
C SER A 160 1.54 11.17 -24.52
N PHE A 161 2.36 12.04 -25.05
CA PHE A 161 3.32 11.73 -26.09
C PHE A 161 4.72 11.95 -25.52
N PRO A 162 5.42 10.87 -25.16
CA PRO A 162 6.80 10.96 -24.66
C PRO A 162 7.71 11.45 -25.79
N SER A 163 8.77 12.09 -25.39
CA SER A 163 9.68 12.75 -26.29
C SER A 163 10.27 11.85 -27.36
N PHE A 164 10.51 12.47 -28.50
CA PHE A 164 11.29 11.92 -29.58
C PHE A 164 12.58 12.71 -29.72
N GLY A 165 13.73 12.11 -29.46
CA GLY A 165 15.03 12.65 -29.77
C GLY A 165 15.33 12.53 -31.26
N ARG A 166 16.24 13.38 -31.78
CA ARG A 166 16.78 13.26 -33.12
C ARG A 166 17.72 12.04 -33.22
N LYS A 167 17.79 11.45 -34.40
CA LYS A 167 18.60 10.30 -34.79
C LYS A 167 19.99 10.30 -34.15
N GLY A 168 20.33 9.30 -33.33
CA GLY A 168 21.69 8.95 -32.95
C GLY A 168 22.08 8.99 -31.47
N GLY A 169 21.18 9.35 -30.52
CA GLY A 169 21.45 9.35 -29.08
C GLY A 169 20.52 8.45 -28.28
N PRO A 170 20.84 8.18 -27.00
CA PRO A 170 19.91 7.48 -26.14
C PRO A 170 18.62 8.29 -26.03
N TYR A 171 17.51 7.61 -26.17
CA TYR A 171 16.18 8.23 -26.09
C TYR A 171 15.93 8.73 -24.65
N TYR A 172 16.01 10.02 -24.45
CA TYR A 172 15.53 10.63 -23.22
C TYR A 172 14.01 10.77 -23.31
N LYS A 173 13.34 10.17 -22.38
CA LYS A 173 11.90 10.13 -22.31
C LYS A 173 11.44 11.22 -21.35
N GLY A 174 10.68 12.19 -21.84
CA GLY A 174 9.95 13.10 -20.97
C GLY A 174 8.87 12.34 -20.22
N ASP A 175 8.44 12.89 -19.13
CA ASP A 175 7.47 12.25 -18.24
C ASP A 175 6.21 13.09 -18.09
N VAL A 176 5.06 12.40 -17.98
CA VAL A 176 3.78 13.00 -17.65
C VAL A 176 3.21 12.21 -16.49
N THR A 177 3.11 12.85 -15.34
CA THR A 177 2.60 12.25 -14.13
C THR A 177 1.37 12.98 -13.61
N PHE A 178 0.51 12.24 -12.92
CA PHE A 178 -0.71 12.78 -12.32
C PHE A 178 -0.52 12.89 -10.82
N GLY A 179 -0.54 14.12 -10.33
CA GLY A 179 -0.64 14.40 -8.91
C GLY A 179 -2.11 14.42 -8.46
N ARG A 180 -2.30 14.65 -7.18
CA ARG A 180 -3.64 14.73 -6.58
C ARG A 180 -4.55 15.80 -7.22
N ASP A 181 -3.96 16.93 -7.59
CA ASP A 181 -4.65 18.14 -8.05
C ASP A 181 -3.99 18.77 -9.28
N ASN A 182 -3.14 18.03 -9.97
CA ASN A 182 -2.37 18.56 -11.09
C ASN A 182 -1.93 17.49 -12.09
N ILE A 183 -1.56 17.96 -13.29
CA ILE A 183 -0.78 17.20 -14.27
C ILE A 183 0.63 17.80 -14.27
N HIS A 184 1.62 16.96 -14.07
CA HIS A 184 3.03 17.33 -14.14
C HIS A 184 3.64 16.84 -15.44
N ILE A 185 4.28 17.75 -16.18
CA ILE A 185 4.96 17.49 -17.45
C ILE A 185 6.41 17.88 -17.27
N GLU A 186 7.31 16.95 -17.50
CA GLU A 186 8.74 17.15 -17.34
C GLU A 186 9.52 16.70 -18.56
N ASN A 187 10.50 17.51 -18.98
CA ASN A 187 11.54 17.08 -19.88
C ASN A 187 12.84 16.92 -19.09
N PRO A 188 13.52 15.76 -19.21
CA PRO A 188 14.81 15.56 -18.57
C PRO A 188 15.87 16.44 -19.23
N LEU A 189 16.99 16.58 -18.55
CA LEU A 189 18.21 17.14 -19.16
C LEU A 189 18.58 16.35 -20.38
N SER A 190 18.71 17.01 -21.52
CA SER A 190 19.11 16.37 -22.78
C SER A 190 19.99 17.30 -23.60
N THR A 191 20.90 16.70 -24.34
CA THR A 191 21.69 17.39 -25.36
C THR A 191 21.00 17.44 -26.70
N ASP A 192 19.85 16.81 -26.84
CA ASP A 192 19.05 16.75 -28.06
C ASP A 192 17.68 17.43 -27.91
N TYR A 193 17.02 17.63 -29.04
CA TYR A 193 15.63 18.12 -29.06
C TYR A 193 14.71 17.12 -28.37
N VAL A 194 14.11 17.53 -27.27
CA VAL A 194 13.15 16.73 -26.52
C VAL A 194 11.80 17.43 -26.52
N THR A 195 10.75 16.69 -26.78
CA THR A 195 9.37 17.21 -26.72
C THR A 195 8.51 16.27 -25.93
N THR A 196 7.87 16.78 -24.90
CA THR A 196 6.81 16.06 -24.16
C THR A 196 5.51 16.82 -24.36
N ALA A 197 4.46 16.12 -24.76
CA ALA A 197 3.18 16.76 -25.02
C ALA A 197 2.04 15.97 -24.39
N ILE A 198 0.98 16.70 -24.08
CA ILE A 198 -0.35 16.14 -23.77
C ILE A 198 -1.37 16.69 -24.78
N VAL A 199 -2.35 15.84 -25.07
CA VAL A 199 -3.51 16.19 -25.90
C VAL A 199 -4.76 15.87 -25.11
N PHE A 200 -5.67 16.83 -25.02
CA PHE A 200 -7.00 16.60 -24.48
C PHE A 200 -7.84 15.87 -25.51
N ASN A 201 -8.32 14.66 -25.17
CA ASN A 201 -8.86 13.69 -26.13
C ASN A 201 -10.26 14.01 -26.62
N VAL A 202 -11.02 14.84 -25.89
CA VAL A 202 -12.32 15.34 -26.37
C VAL A 202 -12.12 16.72 -26.93
N PRO A 203 -12.38 16.92 -28.26
CA PRO A 203 -12.25 18.22 -28.88
C PRO A 203 -13.40 19.14 -28.46
N LEU A 204 -13.14 20.44 -28.47
CA LEU A 204 -14.12 21.47 -28.17
C LEU A 204 -14.49 22.25 -29.45
N ASN A 205 -15.74 22.72 -29.50
CA ASN A 205 -16.16 23.64 -30.53
C ASN A 205 -15.74 25.08 -30.20
N PHE A 206 -14.83 25.64 -30.98
CA PHE A 206 -14.26 26.95 -30.78
C PHE A 206 -15.09 28.12 -31.38
N ASP A 207 -16.22 27.85 -32.05
CA ASP A 207 -17.04 28.91 -32.65
C ASP A 207 -17.52 29.97 -31.64
N ASN A 208 -17.64 29.55 -30.36
CA ASN A 208 -18.04 30.44 -29.27
C ASN A 208 -16.99 30.60 -28.18
N ILE A 209 -15.80 30.03 -28.32
CA ILE A 209 -14.74 30.14 -27.35
C ILE A 209 -13.83 31.32 -27.72
N ASN A 210 -13.75 32.31 -26.84
CA ASN A 210 -12.92 33.49 -27.06
C ASN A 210 -11.58 33.41 -26.32
N ARG A 211 -11.47 32.53 -25.30
CA ARG A 211 -10.32 32.53 -24.43
C ARG A 211 -10.02 31.13 -23.89
N ILE A 212 -8.72 30.79 -23.84
CA ILE A 212 -8.21 29.66 -23.06
C ILE A 212 -7.45 30.24 -21.88
N THR A 213 -7.76 29.78 -20.69
CA THR A 213 -7.08 30.17 -19.45
C THR A 213 -6.36 28.95 -18.86
N LEU A 214 -5.10 29.12 -18.52
CA LEU A 214 -4.29 28.12 -17.84
C LEU A 214 -3.91 28.62 -16.45
N LYS A 215 -4.06 27.77 -15.44
CA LYS A 215 -3.48 27.94 -14.11
C LYS A 215 -2.38 26.91 -13.93
N TYR A 216 -1.14 27.37 -13.83
CA TYR A 216 0.04 26.50 -13.90
C TYR A 216 1.25 27.11 -13.21
N SER A 217 2.24 26.30 -12.92
CA SER A 217 3.62 26.72 -12.69
C SER A 217 4.53 26.15 -13.78
N LEU A 218 5.46 26.93 -14.26
CA LEU A 218 6.44 26.55 -15.27
C LEU A 218 7.81 27.03 -14.80
N ALA A 219 8.76 26.10 -14.70
CA ALA A 219 10.11 26.37 -14.28
C ALA A 219 11.12 26.06 -15.39
N ASN A 220 12.19 26.85 -15.43
CA ASN A 220 13.35 26.68 -16.30
C ASN A 220 13.05 26.76 -17.82
N ALA A 221 11.91 27.28 -18.23
CA ALA A 221 11.61 27.54 -19.61
C ALA A 221 12.36 28.82 -20.06
N SER A 222 13.60 28.66 -20.47
CA SER A 222 14.46 29.74 -21.00
C SER A 222 15.52 29.16 -21.92
N GLY A 223 16.14 29.99 -22.75
CA GLY A 223 17.29 29.61 -23.55
C GLY A 223 17.01 28.58 -24.64
N GLY A 224 15.79 28.55 -25.19
CA GLY A 224 15.41 27.60 -26.24
C GLY A 224 14.51 26.46 -25.75
N CYS A 225 14.02 26.55 -24.52
CA CYS A 225 12.96 25.69 -24.01
C CYS A 225 11.64 26.44 -24.00
N GLU A 226 10.65 25.95 -24.70
CA GLU A 226 9.36 26.61 -24.88
C GLU A 226 8.23 25.68 -24.41
N MET A 227 7.30 26.22 -23.65
CA MET A 227 6.02 25.58 -23.41
C MET A 227 4.99 26.20 -24.38
N ILE A 228 4.31 25.36 -25.12
CA ILE A 228 3.39 25.79 -26.16
C ILE A 228 1.99 25.29 -25.86
N LEU A 229 1.03 26.20 -25.88
CA LEU A 229 -0.40 25.91 -26.00
C LEU A 229 -0.79 25.96 -27.46
N ALA A 230 -1.47 24.94 -27.95
CA ALA A 230 -1.93 24.90 -29.34
C ALA A 230 -3.31 24.25 -29.45
N THR A 231 -3.96 24.50 -30.59
CA THR A 231 -5.19 23.81 -30.98
C THR A 231 -5.07 23.27 -32.40
N GLY A 232 -5.71 22.15 -32.70
CA GLY A 232 -5.68 21.53 -34.03
C GLY A 232 -6.80 20.52 -34.23
N TYR A 233 -6.87 19.94 -35.42
CA TYR A 233 -7.98 19.08 -35.86
C TYR A 233 -7.77 17.59 -35.61
N VAL A 234 -6.59 17.17 -35.21
CA VAL A 234 -6.27 15.75 -35.00
C VAL A 234 -5.82 15.48 -33.55
N SER A 235 -6.17 14.33 -33.06
CA SER A 235 -5.76 13.89 -31.71
C SER A 235 -4.31 13.37 -31.63
N ASP A 236 -3.64 13.24 -32.77
CA ASP A 236 -2.28 12.68 -32.83
C ASP A 236 -1.22 13.78 -32.88
N TYR A 237 -0.43 13.88 -31.84
CA TYR A 237 0.65 14.87 -31.73
C TYR A 237 1.82 14.65 -32.71
N ILE A 238 1.98 13.46 -33.26
CA ILE A 238 3.08 13.16 -34.22
C ILE A 238 3.06 14.15 -35.38
N TYR A 239 1.90 14.60 -35.82
CA TYR A 239 1.78 15.56 -36.89
C TYR A 239 2.19 16.99 -36.52
N MET A 240 2.15 17.38 -35.25
CA MET A 240 2.61 18.70 -34.80
C MET A 240 4.14 18.88 -34.84
N ARG A 241 4.88 17.80 -34.99
CA ARG A 241 6.33 17.76 -34.93
C ARG A 241 7.05 17.90 -36.29
N ALA A 242 6.35 17.82 -37.35
CA ALA A 242 6.92 17.41 -38.63
C ALA A 242 7.74 18.45 -39.39
N SER A 243 8.21 19.56 -38.84
CA SER A 243 9.14 20.40 -39.58
C SER A 243 10.19 21.05 -38.71
N SER A 244 11.21 20.34 -38.48
CA SER A 244 12.34 20.72 -37.59
C SER A 244 13.52 21.30 -38.37
N GLY A 245 13.31 22.01 -39.45
CA GLY A 245 14.46 22.52 -40.20
C GLY A 245 14.87 23.94 -39.87
N SER A 246 13.94 24.79 -39.47
CA SER A 246 14.19 26.24 -39.47
C SER A 246 13.38 27.04 -38.48
N GLY A 247 13.04 26.47 -37.36
CA GLY A 247 12.66 27.25 -36.18
C GLY A 247 11.35 28.03 -36.21
N LYS A 248 10.52 27.87 -37.23
CA LYS A 248 9.21 28.58 -37.33
C LYS A 248 8.03 27.77 -37.83
N ASP A 249 8.25 26.62 -38.42
CA ASP A 249 7.17 25.90 -39.09
C ASP A 249 6.87 24.58 -38.37
N TYR A 250 5.97 24.65 -37.44
CA TYR A 250 5.22 23.48 -37.02
C TYR A 250 4.11 23.29 -38.06
N ASN A 251 4.47 22.87 -39.20
CA ASN A 251 3.54 22.56 -40.24
C ASN A 251 3.59 21.06 -40.43
N THR A 252 2.54 20.37 -40.57
CA THR A 252 1.75 20.27 -41.72
C THR A 252 0.90 19.04 -41.65
N GLY A 253 -0.25 19.09 -42.07
CA GLY A 253 -1.25 18.03 -41.98
C GLY A 253 -2.33 18.31 -40.95
N LEU A 254 -2.15 19.32 -40.11
CA LEU A 254 -3.14 19.68 -39.07
C LEU A 254 -4.18 20.69 -39.57
N GLY A 255 -4.05 21.20 -40.80
CA GLY A 255 -4.82 22.36 -41.25
C GLY A 255 -4.39 23.60 -40.47
N ASP A 256 -5.27 24.59 -40.43
CA ASP A 256 -5.05 25.80 -39.64
C ASP A 256 -4.94 25.43 -38.16
N TYR A 257 -3.77 25.62 -37.60
CA TYR A 257 -3.56 25.46 -36.16
C TYR A 257 -3.18 26.82 -35.54
N TRP A 258 -3.65 27.01 -34.33
CA TRP A 258 -3.29 28.15 -33.51
C TRP A 258 -2.29 27.72 -32.45
N ARG A 259 -1.30 28.56 -32.13
CA ARG A 259 -0.34 28.32 -31.05
C ARG A 259 0.05 29.60 -30.35
N ARG A 260 0.41 29.47 -29.07
CA ARG A 260 1.04 30.53 -28.27
C ARG A 260 2.05 29.92 -27.31
N GLU A 261 3.13 30.65 -27.10
CA GLU A 261 4.08 30.33 -26.03
C GLU A 261 3.43 30.58 -24.66
N ILE A 262 3.60 29.64 -23.75
CA ILE A 262 3.15 29.74 -22.37
C ILE A 262 4.28 30.40 -21.57
N PRO A 263 4.05 31.58 -20.96
CA PRO A 263 5.09 32.32 -20.23
C PRO A 263 5.70 31.53 -19.09
N ASN A 264 7.03 31.61 -18.94
CA ASN A 264 7.73 31.07 -17.78
C ASN A 264 7.28 31.77 -16.50
N THR A 265 7.05 31.02 -15.45
CA THR A 265 6.60 31.54 -14.15
C THR A 265 7.66 31.45 -13.06
N SER A 266 8.86 30.96 -13.39
CA SER A 266 9.93 30.69 -12.44
C SER A 266 9.50 29.74 -11.32
N GLY A 267 8.65 28.75 -11.66
CA GLY A 267 8.09 27.79 -10.72
C GLY A 267 6.92 28.29 -9.86
N ASN A 268 6.54 29.56 -9.97
CA ASN A 268 5.41 30.10 -9.22
C ASN A 268 4.09 29.78 -9.90
N LEU A 269 3.05 29.53 -9.11
CA LEU A 269 1.70 29.31 -9.64
C LEU A 269 1.15 30.63 -10.20
N LYS A 270 0.78 30.65 -11.48
CA LYS A 270 0.18 31.79 -12.16
C LYS A 270 -1.01 31.39 -13.00
N THR A 271 -1.84 32.39 -13.33
CA THR A 271 -2.94 32.24 -14.27
C THR A 271 -2.66 33.13 -15.47
N ASN A 272 -2.66 32.53 -16.66
CA ASN A 272 -2.53 33.27 -17.93
C ASN A 272 -3.68 32.92 -18.85
N SER A 273 -4.13 33.93 -19.61
CA SER A 273 -5.21 33.79 -20.59
C SER A 273 -4.71 34.09 -21.99
N PHE A 274 -5.20 33.33 -22.94
CA PHE A 274 -4.84 33.39 -24.34
C PHE A 274 -6.09 33.69 -25.18
N ASP A 275 -6.03 34.70 -26.00
CA ASP A 275 -7.10 35.06 -26.96
C ASP A 275 -7.12 34.02 -28.08
N VAL A 276 -8.27 33.41 -28.27
CA VAL A 276 -8.55 32.41 -29.30
C VAL A 276 -9.80 32.77 -30.11
N SER A 277 -10.27 34.01 -30.02
CA SER A 277 -11.49 34.50 -30.68
C SER A 277 -11.47 34.37 -32.20
N ASN A 278 -10.30 34.21 -32.80
CA ASN A 278 -10.12 33.99 -34.21
C ASN A 278 -10.11 32.52 -34.65
N ILE A 279 -10.31 31.59 -33.69
CA ILE A 279 -10.36 30.16 -33.95
C ILE A 279 -11.81 29.74 -34.14
N THR A 280 -12.06 28.85 -35.08
CA THR A 280 -13.38 28.29 -35.35
C THR A 280 -13.33 26.79 -35.52
N GLY A 281 -14.50 26.16 -35.40
CA GLY A 281 -14.70 24.74 -35.59
C GLY A 281 -14.25 23.89 -34.40
N THR A 282 -14.39 22.58 -34.54
CA THR A 282 -14.06 21.61 -33.48
C THR A 282 -12.58 21.29 -33.49
N ARG A 283 -11.92 21.50 -32.36
CA ARG A 283 -10.46 21.35 -32.22
C ARG A 283 -10.06 20.68 -30.94
N PHE A 284 -8.97 19.94 -30.99
CA PHE A 284 -8.25 19.41 -29.82
C PHE A 284 -7.35 20.50 -29.23
N ILE A 285 -7.09 20.40 -27.92
CA ILE A 285 -6.14 21.28 -27.21
C ILE A 285 -4.89 20.48 -26.87
N TYR A 286 -3.74 21.09 -27.10
CA TYR A 286 -2.43 20.52 -26.88
C TYR A 286 -1.63 21.40 -25.93
N ILE A 287 -0.86 20.79 -25.03
CA ILE A 287 0.21 21.44 -24.27
C ILE A 287 1.49 20.67 -24.55
N SER A 288 2.49 21.35 -25.05
CA SER A 288 3.76 20.77 -25.47
C SER A 288 4.92 21.49 -24.83
N LEU A 289 5.79 20.74 -24.20
CA LEU A 289 7.07 21.19 -23.71
C LEU A 289 8.15 20.83 -24.74
N PHE A 290 8.76 21.84 -25.32
CA PHE A 290 9.74 21.69 -26.38
C PHE A 290 11.09 22.26 -25.98
N MET A 291 12.14 21.46 -26.11
CA MET A 291 13.54 21.88 -25.91
C MET A 291 14.25 22.01 -27.22
N ARG A 292 14.87 23.18 -27.45
CA ARG A 292 15.49 23.56 -28.72
C ARG A 292 17.01 23.44 -28.73
N THR A 293 17.66 23.39 -27.58
CA THR A 293 19.11 23.53 -27.52
C THR A 293 19.80 22.45 -26.71
N THR A 294 21.03 22.20 -27.10
CA THR A 294 22.03 21.31 -26.46
C THR A 294 22.54 21.80 -25.10
N ALA A 295 22.01 22.86 -24.56
CA ALA A 295 22.57 23.58 -23.40
C ALA A 295 21.61 23.83 -22.26
N SER A 296 20.53 23.09 -22.12
CA SER A 296 19.73 23.20 -20.89
C SER A 296 20.48 22.58 -19.72
N THR A 297 20.84 23.42 -18.77
CA THR A 297 21.48 23.00 -17.50
C THR A 297 20.44 22.60 -16.44
N SER A 298 19.17 22.69 -16.76
CA SER A 298 18.07 22.49 -15.81
C SER A 298 16.92 21.71 -16.45
N VAL A 299 16.32 20.84 -15.66
CA VAL A 299 15.07 20.15 -16.02
C VAL A 299 13.97 21.17 -16.18
N VAL A 300 13.30 21.16 -17.33
CA VAL A 300 12.12 22.01 -17.56
C VAL A 300 10.89 21.25 -17.14
N ASN A 301 10.08 21.85 -16.30
CA ASN A 301 8.87 21.23 -15.81
C ASN A 301 7.71 22.19 -15.74
N MET A 302 6.51 21.66 -15.99
CA MET A 302 5.25 22.35 -15.83
C MET A 302 4.34 21.54 -14.90
N THR A 303 3.65 22.24 -14.03
CA THR A 303 2.54 21.69 -13.25
C THR A 303 1.27 22.41 -13.65
N LEU A 304 0.38 21.74 -14.34
CA LEU A 304 -0.93 22.26 -14.78
C LEU A 304 -1.97 21.94 -13.70
N ARG A 305 -2.70 22.96 -13.25
CA ARG A 305 -3.82 22.80 -12.29
C ARG A 305 -5.19 23.05 -12.93
N GLU A 306 -5.26 23.89 -13.94
CA GLU A 306 -6.52 24.21 -14.60
C GLU A 306 -6.29 24.54 -16.06
N LEU A 307 -7.15 24.04 -16.90
CA LEU A 307 -7.36 24.48 -18.27
C LEU A 307 -8.85 24.78 -18.42
N LYS A 308 -9.18 26.03 -18.72
CA LYS A 308 -10.54 26.52 -18.89
C LYS A 308 -10.69 27.27 -20.20
N CYS A 309 -11.76 26.97 -20.90
CA CYS A 309 -12.21 27.72 -22.08
C CYS A 309 -13.39 28.60 -21.66
N SER A 310 -13.45 29.84 -22.17
CA SER A 310 -14.56 30.75 -21.88
C SER A 310 -15.05 31.42 -23.13
N ILE A 311 -16.34 31.66 -23.14
CA ILE A 311 -17.09 32.37 -24.17
C ILE A 311 -16.86 33.88 -24.06
#